data_b85b494c77eeec4c4115d678abc82aa9
#
_entry.id   b85b494c77eeec4c4115d678abc82aa9
#
_cell.length_a   1.000
_cell.length_b   1.000
_cell.length_c   1.000
_cell.angle_alpha   90.00
_cell.angle_beta   90.00
_cell.angle_gamma   90.00
#
_symmetry.space_group_name_H-M   'P 1'
#
loop_
_entity.id
_entity.type
_entity.pdbx_description
1 polymer ?
#
loop_
_entity_poly.entity_id
_entity_poly.type
_entity_poly.pdbx_seq_one_letter_code
_entity_poly.pdbx_strand_id
1 'polypeptide(L)' 'MTITIYSKPNCTFCVKSKALVKGLGLTYEEKMFGKDFNTPEELYEAVGKQVRTMPQVQIDGELIGGYNQ' A
#
# COMPACT_ATOMS: atom_id res chain seq x y z
N MET A 1 11.56 6.54 -9.38
CA MET A 1 10.24 5.87 -9.21
C MET A 1 9.86 5.88 -7.75
N THR A 2 8.68 6.36 -7.44
CA THR A 2 8.18 6.44 -6.07
C THR A 2 7.14 5.36 -5.84
N ILE A 3 7.41 4.47 -4.89
CA ILE A 3 6.50 3.39 -4.55
C ILE A 3 5.93 3.63 -3.16
N THR A 4 4.62 3.59 -3.03
CA THR A 4 3.93 3.71 -1.75
C THR A 4 3.09 2.47 -1.51
N ILE A 5 3.24 1.84 -0.36
CA ILE A 5 2.48 0.65 0.00
C ILE A 5 1.60 0.99 1.19
N TYR A 6 0.29 0.90 0.98
CA TYR A 6 -0.71 1.11 2.05
C TYR A 6 -1.02 -0.24 2.68
N SER A 7 -0.76 -0.37 3.97
CA SER A 7 -0.89 -1.63 4.67
C SER A 7 -1.65 -1.47 5.99
N LYS A 8 -1.91 -2.60 6.66
CA LYS A 8 -2.56 -2.61 7.97
C LYS A 8 -1.89 -3.65 8.86
N PRO A 9 -2.06 -3.56 10.19
CA PRO A 9 -1.54 -4.58 11.11
C PRO A 9 -2.12 -5.96 10.81
N ASN A 10 -1.35 -6.99 11.07
CA ASN A 10 -1.76 -8.39 10.94
C ASN A 10 -2.20 -8.77 9.52
N CYS A 11 -1.56 -8.18 8.52
CA CYS A 11 -1.89 -8.42 7.13
C CYS A 11 -0.74 -9.21 6.48
N THR A 12 -0.99 -10.50 6.21
CA THR A 12 0.02 -11.37 5.59
C THR A 12 0.42 -10.88 4.21
N PHE A 13 -0.55 -10.47 3.40
CA PHE A 13 -0.26 -9.99 2.04
C PHE A 13 0.46 -8.65 2.04
N CYS A 14 0.25 -7.83 3.06
CA CYS A 14 1.00 -6.59 3.21
C CYS A 14 2.48 -6.89 3.44
N VAL A 15 2.77 -7.87 4.29
CA VAL A 15 4.14 -8.31 4.55
C VAL A 15 4.77 -8.85 3.27
N LYS A 16 4.02 -9.66 2.52
CA LYS A 16 4.50 -10.23 1.26
C LYS A 16 4.79 -9.14 0.22
N SER A 17 3.94 -8.15 0.11
CA SER A 17 4.14 -7.05 -0.83
C SER A 17 5.40 -6.26 -0.51
N LYS A 18 5.62 -5.96 0.76
CA LYS A 18 6.82 -5.25 1.18
C LYS A 18 8.07 -6.07 0.91
N ALA A 19 8.02 -7.36 1.21
CA ALA A 19 9.13 -8.26 0.96
C ALA A 19 9.45 -8.36 -0.53
N LEU A 20 8.43 -8.41 -1.38
CA LEU A 20 8.61 -8.47 -2.83
C LEU A 20 9.32 -7.24 -3.35
N VAL A 21 8.86 -6.06 -2.98
CA VAL A 21 9.46 -4.79 -3.43
C VAL A 21 10.90 -4.70 -2.94
N LYS A 22 11.13 -5.05 -1.70
CA LYS A 22 12.47 -5.03 -1.12
C LYS A 22 13.39 -6.04 -1.80
N GLY A 23 12.88 -7.22 -2.12
CA GLY A 23 13.63 -8.26 -2.82
C GLY A 23 14.02 -7.86 -4.24
N LEU A 24 13.28 -6.94 -4.86
CA LEU A 24 13.62 -6.41 -6.17
C LEU A 24 14.65 -5.28 -6.10
N GLY A 25 15.12 -4.94 -4.90
CA GLY A 25 16.10 -3.87 -4.73
C GLY A 25 15.51 -2.48 -4.83
N LEU A 26 14.21 -2.36 -4.71
CA LEU A 26 13.52 -1.07 -4.80
C LEU A 26 13.24 -0.52 -3.40
N THR A 27 13.15 0.81 -3.32
CA THR A 27 12.74 1.48 -2.08
C THR A 27 11.26 1.80 -2.16
N TYR A 28 10.63 1.90 -1.00
CA TYR A 28 9.20 2.22 -0.93
C TYR A 28 8.90 2.98 0.36
N GLU A 29 7.76 3.67 0.35
CA GLU A 29 7.22 4.33 1.53
C GLU A 29 6.03 3.51 2.01
N GLU A 30 5.99 3.20 3.30
CA GLU A 30 4.88 2.45 3.89
C GLU A 30 3.94 3.40 4.62
N LYS A 31 2.65 3.28 4.33
CA LYS A 31 1.58 3.97 5.04
C LYS A 31 0.76 2.94 5.79
N MET A 32 0.75 3.02 7.10
CA MET A 32 0.14 1.99 7.95
C MET A 32 -1.18 2.50 8.52
N PHE A 33 -2.22 1.69 8.43
CA PHE A 33 -3.51 1.98 9.04
C PHE A 33 -3.35 2.06 10.56
N GLY A 34 -3.90 3.10 11.14
CA GLY A 34 -3.77 3.35 12.57
C GLY A 34 -2.56 4.19 12.94
N LYS A 35 -1.67 4.46 11.98
CA LYS A 35 -0.48 5.27 12.18
C LYS A 35 -0.43 6.44 11.19
N ASP A 36 -0.43 6.13 9.91
CA ASP A 36 -0.33 7.15 8.86
C ASP A 36 -1.70 7.59 8.34
N PHE A 37 -2.69 6.73 8.49
CA PHE A 37 -4.09 7.06 8.21
C PHE A 37 -4.96 6.27 9.17
N ASN A 38 -6.11 6.84 9.54
CA ASN A 38 -6.94 6.27 10.61
C ASN A 38 -8.32 5.83 10.15
N THR A 39 -8.72 6.18 8.94
CA THR A 39 -10.03 5.81 8.40
C THR A 39 -9.89 5.31 6.97
N PRO A 40 -10.82 4.46 6.51
CA PRO A 40 -10.83 4.05 5.09
C PRO A 40 -10.97 5.23 4.14
N GLU A 41 -11.69 6.28 4.55
CA GLU A 41 -11.89 7.46 3.73
C GLU A 41 -10.57 8.18 3.46
N GLU A 42 -9.67 8.22 4.44
CA GLU A 42 -8.35 8.81 4.25
C GLU A 42 -7.56 8.05 3.20
N LEU A 43 -7.68 6.71 3.20
CA LEU A 43 -7.05 5.88 2.19
C LEU A 43 -7.63 6.15 0.80
N TYR A 44 -8.96 6.21 0.70
CA TYR A 44 -9.62 6.47 -0.59
C TYR A 44 -9.17 7.80 -1.18
N GLU A 45 -9.02 8.81 -0.34
CA GLU A 45 -8.58 10.12 -0.77
C GLU A 45 -7.12 10.06 -1.27
N ALA A 46 -6.28 9.32 -0.57
CA ALA A 46 -4.87 9.20 -0.93
C ALA A 46 -4.66 8.44 -2.24
N VAL A 47 -5.45 7.38 -2.49
CA VAL A 47 -5.28 6.57 -3.69
C VAL A 47 -6.19 6.99 -4.85
N GLY A 48 -7.12 7.89 -4.58
CA GLY A 48 -7.99 8.45 -5.63
C GLY A 48 -9.21 7.61 -5.97
N LYS A 49 -9.47 6.53 -5.25
CA LYS A 49 -10.67 5.73 -5.44
C LYS A 49 -10.96 4.89 -4.21
N GLN A 50 -12.17 4.37 -4.13
CA GLN A 50 -12.56 3.48 -3.05
C GLN A 50 -11.94 2.09 -3.25
N VAL A 51 -11.25 1.61 -2.22
CA VAL A 51 -10.61 0.29 -2.23
C VAL A 51 -11.07 -0.48 -1.01
N ARG A 52 -11.14 -1.80 -1.11
CA ARG A 52 -11.70 -2.64 -0.04
C ARG A 52 -10.68 -3.58 0.58
N THR A 53 -9.52 -3.72 -0.01
CA THR A 53 -8.53 -4.68 0.44
C THR A 53 -7.19 -4.03 0.67
N MET A 54 -6.38 -4.68 1.47
CA MET A 54 -4.99 -4.31 1.70
C MET A 54 -4.12 -5.50 1.33
N PRO A 55 -2.93 -5.32 0.86
CA PRO A 55 -2.24 -4.03 0.66
C PRO A 55 -2.71 -3.33 -0.61
N GLN A 56 -2.45 -2.02 -0.69
CA GLN A 56 -2.63 -1.26 -1.92
C GLN A 56 -1.30 -0.63 -2.30
N VAL A 57 -0.89 -0.82 -3.53
CA VAL A 57 0.40 -0.35 -4.02
C VAL A 57 0.19 0.76 -5.03
N GLN A 58 0.91 1.85 -4.84
CA GLN A 58 0.87 3.01 -5.71
C GLN A 58 2.28 3.28 -6.23
N ILE A 59 2.42 3.47 -7.54
CA ILE A 59 3.71 3.74 -8.18
C ILE A 59 3.60 5.06 -8.93
N ASP A 60 4.43 6.03 -8.56
CA ASP A 60 4.46 7.36 -9.14
C ASP A 60 3.08 8.02 -9.17
N GLY A 61 2.31 7.82 -8.09
CA GLY A 61 0.99 8.39 -7.97
C GLY A 61 -0.12 7.58 -8.63
N GLU A 62 0.22 6.48 -9.31
CA GLU A 62 -0.76 5.61 -9.96
C GLU A 62 -1.03 4.37 -9.11
N LEU A 63 -2.29 4.12 -8.81
CA LEU A 63 -2.67 2.95 -8.04
C LEU A 63 -2.58 1.70 -8.91
N ILE A 64 -1.74 0.76 -8.47
CA ILE A 64 -1.56 -0.50 -9.19
C ILE A 64 -2.52 -1.56 -8.68
N GLY A 65 -2.86 -1.53 -7.39
CA GLY A 65 -3.79 -2.48 -6.82
C GLY A 65 -3.18 -3.27 -5.68
N GLY A 66 -3.77 -4.42 -5.40
CA GLY A 66 -3.36 -5.28 -4.31
C GLY A 66 -2.24 -6.24 -4.68
N TYR A 67 -1.97 -7.18 -3.79
CA TYR A 67 -0.85 -8.10 -3.94
C TYR A 67 -0.95 -8.97 -5.20
N ASN A 68 -2.16 -9.34 -5.58
CA ASN A 68 -2.38 -10.26 -6.70
C ASN A 68 -2.50 -9.56 -8.06
N GLN A 69 -2.02 -8.35 -8.16
CA GLN A 69 -2.16 -7.58 -9.40
C GLN A 69 -0.85 -7.08 -9.96
#